data_6de20049ee2f9780056bd41f5d7604c0
#
_entry.id   6de20049ee2f9780056bd41f5d7604c0
#
_cell.length_a   1.000
_cell.length_b   1.000
_cell.length_c   1.000
_cell.angle_alpha   90.00
_cell.angle_beta   90.00
_cell.angle_gamma   90.00
#
_symmetry.space_group_name_H-M   'P 1'
#
loop_
_entity.id
_entity.type
_entity.pdbx_description
1 polymer ?
#
loop_
_entity_poly.entity_id
_entity_poly.type
_entity_poly.pdbx_seq_one_letter_code
_entity_poly.pdbx_strand_id
1 'polypeptide(L)'
;MRGLLALSLAACAAAAPAVSHESIHGDAAPILSSSNAEVVPNSYIIKFKKHVTDDKISDHHTWIQKIHSSRMDLKKRSQMPMVDDVFRGLKHTYKIGQDFMGYSGHFDEDTIEAVRRHPDVEYIERDSIVHTMSVSEDVDSEGKCDSDIEKSAPWGLARISHRDTLSFATFNKYLYAAEGGEGVDAYVIDTGTNVEHVDFEGRAKWGKTIPNGDADVDGNGHGTHCSGTIAGKKYGVAKKASVYAVKVLRSNGSGTMADVVAGVEWAAKSHLEQVKAAKDGKRKGFKGSVANMSLGGGKTQALDDTVNAAVSVGIHFAVAAGNDNADACNYSPAAAAKAVTVGASAIDDSRAYFSNYGKCTDIFAPGLSILSTWIGSKYATNTISGTSMASPHICGLLAYYLSLQPSSDSEYSLATISPEKMKANLLKIATVGALSDMPRDTPNLLAWNGGGCSNYSAIVDAGSYKATPKAQSDKISSVSELEKAIEHDYEVISGKVVKGVSSLSDKAEKLSEKIHDMVEEELKEFLEEIAH
;
A
#
# COMPACT_ATOMS: atom_id res chain seq x y z
N MET A 1 -32.40 34.07 -51.13
CA MET A 1 -32.58 33.89 -49.66
C MET A 1 -31.84 32.64 -49.25
N ARG A 2 -30.69 32.84 -48.57
CA ARG A 2 -29.83 31.77 -48.08
C ARG A 2 -29.93 31.79 -46.57
N GLY A 3 -30.52 30.73 -45.96
CA GLY A 3 -30.57 30.55 -44.52
C GLY A 3 -29.33 29.80 -44.03
N LEU A 4 -28.54 30.43 -43.17
CA LEU A 4 -27.48 29.79 -42.42
C LEU A 4 -28.09 29.11 -41.18
N LEU A 5 -27.96 27.80 -41.09
CA LEU A 5 -28.14 27.04 -39.82
C LEU A 5 -26.83 27.13 -39.04
N ALA A 6 -26.86 27.79 -37.89
CA ALA A 6 -25.80 27.73 -36.91
C ALA A 6 -25.99 26.52 -36.02
N LEU A 7 -25.09 25.50 -36.10
CA LEU A 7 -25.00 24.43 -35.13
C LEU A 7 -24.26 24.95 -33.88
N SER A 8 -24.97 25.04 -32.76
CA SER A 8 -24.37 25.25 -31.45
C SER A 8 -23.83 23.93 -30.90
N LEU A 9 -22.50 23.78 -30.89
CA LEU A 9 -21.86 22.71 -30.10
C LEU A 9 -21.99 23.07 -28.60
N ALA A 10 -22.81 22.35 -27.89
CA ALA A 10 -22.80 22.34 -26.43
C ALA A 10 -21.62 21.45 -25.96
N ALA A 11 -20.55 22.09 -25.52
CA ALA A 11 -19.46 21.41 -24.82
C ALA A 11 -19.95 21.00 -23.42
N CYS A 12 -20.24 19.72 -23.21
CA CYS A 12 -20.38 19.18 -21.87
C CYS A 12 -19.00 19.16 -21.22
N ALA A 13 -18.69 20.18 -20.43
CA ALA A 13 -17.59 20.13 -19.49
C ALA A 13 -17.97 19.12 -18.39
N ALA A 14 -17.29 17.98 -18.36
CA ALA A 14 -17.36 17.08 -17.22
C ALA A 14 -16.75 17.82 -16.02
N ALA A 15 -17.60 18.25 -15.10
CA ALA A 15 -17.17 18.86 -13.86
C ALA A 15 -16.49 17.76 -13.01
N ALA A 16 -15.20 17.97 -12.71
CA ALA A 16 -14.55 17.24 -11.63
C ALA A 16 -15.38 17.47 -10.33
N PRO A 17 -15.46 16.47 -9.42
CA PRO A 17 -16.21 16.65 -8.19
C PRO A 17 -15.66 17.87 -7.44
N ALA A 18 -16.49 18.89 -7.32
CA ALA A 18 -16.13 20.10 -6.63
C ALA A 18 -16.11 19.83 -5.12
N VAL A 19 -14.97 20.06 -4.50
CA VAL A 19 -14.91 20.25 -3.05
C VAL A 19 -15.81 21.44 -2.74
N SER A 20 -16.89 21.23 -1.98
CA SER A 20 -17.80 22.31 -1.65
C SER A 20 -17.11 23.29 -0.69
N HIS A 21 -16.78 24.47 -1.17
CA HIS A 21 -16.28 25.57 -0.36
C HIS A 21 -17.47 26.32 0.26
N GLU A 22 -17.84 26.01 1.48
CA GLU A 22 -18.73 26.88 2.25
C GLU A 22 -17.90 28.00 2.89
N SER A 23 -17.69 29.08 2.18
CA SER A 23 -17.11 30.31 2.73
C SER A 23 -18.08 31.47 2.55
N ILE A 24 -18.72 31.89 3.64
CA ILE A 24 -19.56 33.08 3.69
C ILE A 24 -18.70 34.36 3.90
N HIS A 25 -17.43 34.21 4.32
CA HIS A 25 -16.49 35.32 4.56
C HIS A 25 -15.15 35.01 3.89
N GLY A 26 -14.67 35.91 3.03
CA GLY A 26 -13.44 35.76 2.23
C GLY A 26 -12.14 35.59 3.03
N ASP A 27 -12.15 35.85 4.33
CA ASP A 27 -10.97 35.79 5.21
C ASP A 27 -10.93 34.55 6.13
N ALA A 28 -11.94 33.67 6.09
CA ALA A 28 -12.00 32.48 6.93
C ALA A 28 -11.44 31.25 6.20
N ALA A 29 -10.71 30.39 6.92
CA ALA A 29 -10.20 29.12 6.39
C ALA A 29 -11.35 28.24 5.88
N PRO A 30 -11.21 27.57 4.71
CA PRO A 30 -12.24 26.70 4.15
C PRO A 30 -12.45 25.46 5.04
N ILE A 31 -13.69 24.98 5.10
CA ILE A 31 -14.00 23.64 5.61
C ILE A 31 -14.12 22.70 4.43
N LEU A 32 -13.23 21.70 4.37
CA LEU A 32 -13.20 20.68 3.34
C LEU A 32 -14.03 19.47 3.78
N SER A 33 -14.75 18.86 2.84
CA SER A 33 -15.46 17.61 3.04
C SER A 33 -15.49 16.83 1.73
N SER A 34 -15.24 15.52 1.78
CA SER A 34 -15.37 14.65 0.62
C SER A 34 -16.84 14.28 0.42
N SER A 35 -17.32 14.36 -0.81
CA SER A 35 -18.67 13.89 -1.16
C SER A 35 -18.81 12.36 -1.10
N ASN A 36 -17.68 11.62 -1.12
CA ASN A 36 -17.63 10.17 -1.21
C ASN A 36 -17.13 9.50 0.08
N ALA A 37 -16.97 10.26 1.17
CA ALA A 37 -16.50 9.73 2.45
C ALA A 37 -17.60 9.75 3.51
N GLU A 38 -17.68 8.69 4.31
CA GLU A 38 -18.51 8.65 5.50
C GLU A 38 -17.88 9.54 6.57
N VAL A 39 -18.55 10.65 6.91
CA VAL A 39 -18.03 11.66 7.83
C VAL A 39 -18.24 11.24 9.28
N VAL A 40 -17.20 11.42 10.12
CA VAL A 40 -17.29 11.26 11.58
C VAL A 40 -17.91 12.53 12.19
N PRO A 41 -19.07 12.45 12.85
CA PRO A 41 -19.75 13.62 13.39
C PRO A 41 -18.87 14.40 14.38
N ASN A 42 -18.81 15.73 14.20
CA ASN A 42 -18.09 16.68 15.06
C ASN A 42 -16.57 16.42 15.20
N SER A 43 -15.99 15.58 14.35
CA SER A 43 -14.56 15.35 14.30
C SER A 43 -13.94 16.10 13.12
N TYR A 44 -12.82 16.78 13.38
CA TYR A 44 -12.16 17.66 12.40
C TYR A 44 -10.65 17.51 12.46
N ILE A 45 -10.01 17.68 11.31
CA ILE A 45 -8.57 17.81 11.15
C ILE A 45 -8.29 19.27 10.77
N ILE A 46 -7.44 19.94 11.53
CA ILE A 46 -7.08 21.35 11.33
C ILE A 46 -5.61 21.42 10.93
N LYS A 47 -5.33 22.05 9.78
CA LYS A 47 -3.96 22.27 9.30
C LYS A 47 -3.56 23.72 9.46
N PHE A 48 -2.35 23.95 9.96
CA PHE A 48 -1.73 25.27 10.05
C PHE A 48 -1.02 25.65 8.76
N LYS A 49 -0.90 26.96 8.53
CA LYS A 49 -0.07 27.52 7.45
C LYS A 49 1.40 27.23 7.71
N LYS A 50 2.20 27.01 6.64
CA LYS A 50 3.61 26.60 6.71
C LYS A 50 4.54 27.52 7.53
N HIS A 51 4.20 28.79 7.68
CA HIS A 51 5.01 29.77 8.41
C HIS A 51 4.73 29.86 9.92
N VAL A 52 3.83 29.03 10.44
CA VAL A 52 3.45 29.06 11.86
C VAL A 52 4.54 28.37 12.68
N THR A 53 5.01 29.05 13.73
CA THR A 53 6.07 28.55 14.62
C THR A 53 5.49 27.66 15.73
N ASP A 54 6.33 26.83 16.33
CA ASP A 54 5.93 25.92 17.43
C ASP A 54 5.31 26.67 18.62
N ASP A 55 5.81 27.87 18.97
CA ASP A 55 5.25 28.68 20.04
C ASP A 55 3.82 29.10 19.71
N LYS A 56 3.54 29.56 18.49
CA LYS A 56 2.21 29.92 18.03
C LYS A 56 1.25 28.73 18.00
N ILE A 57 1.74 27.53 17.63
CA ILE A 57 0.95 26.29 17.67
C ILE A 57 0.56 25.97 19.11
N SER A 58 1.50 26.09 20.07
CA SER A 58 1.25 25.89 21.51
C SER A 58 0.22 26.89 22.05
N ASP A 59 0.34 28.16 21.66
CA ASP A 59 -0.62 29.20 22.03
C ASP A 59 -2.02 28.91 21.47
N HIS A 60 -2.09 28.48 20.21
CA HIS A 60 -3.35 28.07 19.56
C HIS A 60 -3.98 26.87 20.25
N HIS A 61 -3.20 25.83 20.60
CA HIS A 61 -3.72 24.67 21.34
C HIS A 61 -4.28 25.08 22.72
N THR A 62 -3.60 25.97 23.41
CA THR A 62 -4.07 26.51 24.69
C THR A 62 -5.35 27.32 24.51
N TRP A 63 -5.43 28.13 23.46
CA TRP A 63 -6.60 28.92 23.12
C TRP A 63 -7.82 28.07 22.77
N ILE A 64 -7.68 27.03 21.92
CA ILE A 64 -8.79 26.15 21.53
C ILE A 64 -9.30 25.33 22.70
N GLN A 65 -8.41 24.84 23.58
CA GLN A 65 -8.82 24.13 24.80
C GLN A 65 -9.61 25.03 25.74
N LYS A 66 -9.26 26.33 25.88
CA LYS A 66 -10.02 27.32 26.64
C LYS A 66 -11.41 27.53 26.06
N ILE A 67 -11.55 27.72 24.75
CA ILE A 67 -12.85 27.89 24.09
C ILE A 67 -13.71 26.65 24.31
N HIS A 68 -13.17 25.48 24.05
CA HIS A 68 -13.85 24.20 24.21
C HIS A 68 -14.37 24.02 25.66
N SER A 69 -13.50 24.22 26.67
CA SER A 69 -13.85 24.10 28.09
C SER A 69 -14.94 25.09 28.50
N SER A 70 -14.82 26.34 28.07
CA SER A 70 -15.83 27.39 28.39
C SER A 70 -17.21 27.07 27.81
N ARG A 71 -17.25 26.51 26.60
CA ARG A 71 -18.49 26.10 25.93
C ARG A 71 -19.12 24.87 26.57
N MET A 72 -18.30 23.88 26.97
CA MET A 72 -18.76 22.71 27.72
C MET A 72 -19.40 23.10 29.04
N ASP A 73 -18.83 24.06 29.77
CA ASP A 73 -19.40 24.58 31.01
C ASP A 73 -20.72 25.31 30.79
N LEU A 74 -20.87 26.06 29.69
CA LEU A 74 -22.14 26.71 29.32
C LEU A 74 -23.21 25.65 28.96
N LYS A 75 -22.88 24.61 28.20
CA LYS A 75 -23.79 23.50 27.86
C LYS A 75 -24.25 22.74 29.12
N LYS A 76 -23.33 22.45 30.05
CA LYS A 76 -23.67 21.83 31.34
C LYS A 76 -24.69 22.67 32.18
N ARG A 77 -24.55 23.99 32.16
CA ARG A 77 -25.45 24.90 32.85
C ARG A 77 -26.84 25.03 32.20
N SER A 78 -26.95 24.77 30.89
CA SER A 78 -28.19 24.89 30.13
C SER A 78 -29.07 23.63 30.17
N GLN A 79 -28.73 22.59 30.94
CA GLN A 79 -29.46 21.31 31.07
C GLN A 79 -29.79 20.62 29.75
N MET A 80 -29.03 20.86 28.70
CA MET A 80 -29.16 20.10 27.44
C MET A 80 -28.63 18.66 27.63
N PRO A 81 -29.32 17.63 27.07
CA PRO A 81 -28.83 16.25 27.13
C PRO A 81 -27.46 16.18 26.51
N MET A 82 -26.48 15.81 27.31
CA MET A 82 -25.14 15.54 26.82
C MET A 82 -25.06 14.10 26.36
N VAL A 83 -24.74 13.89 25.06
CA VAL A 83 -24.26 12.60 24.59
C VAL A 83 -22.78 12.56 25.00
N ASP A 84 -22.48 11.82 26.05
CA ASP A 84 -21.20 11.86 26.81
C ASP A 84 -19.91 11.62 26.02
N ASP A 85 -19.97 11.15 24.77
CA ASP A 85 -18.83 10.76 23.98
C ASP A 85 -18.48 11.70 22.80
N VAL A 86 -19.30 12.72 22.51
CA VAL A 86 -19.24 13.46 21.24
C VAL A 86 -18.26 14.65 21.27
N PHE A 87 -17.89 15.19 22.43
CA PHE A 87 -17.07 16.41 22.51
C PHE A 87 -15.85 16.23 23.43
N ARG A 88 -14.81 15.56 22.92
CA ARG A 88 -13.59 15.29 23.71
C ARG A 88 -12.48 16.34 23.55
N GLY A 89 -12.68 17.40 22.75
CA GLY A 89 -11.65 18.42 22.48
C GLY A 89 -10.51 17.88 21.60
N LEU A 90 -9.29 18.32 21.87
CA LEU A 90 -8.08 17.96 21.12
C LEU A 90 -7.78 16.45 21.24
N LYS A 91 -7.61 15.76 20.08
CA LYS A 91 -7.34 14.30 20.01
C LYS A 91 -5.88 14.01 19.64
N HIS A 92 -5.40 14.52 18.51
CA HIS A 92 -4.04 14.35 18.03
C HIS A 92 -3.42 15.68 17.66
N THR A 93 -2.10 15.78 17.78
CA THR A 93 -1.29 16.88 17.25
C THR A 93 -0.31 16.32 16.24
N TYR A 94 -0.15 16.98 15.11
CA TYR A 94 0.64 16.51 13.97
C TYR A 94 1.81 17.44 13.69
N LYS A 95 3.01 16.86 13.43
CA LYS A 95 4.16 17.60 12.94
C LYS A 95 5.05 16.70 12.08
N ILE A 96 4.96 16.86 10.76
CA ILE A 96 5.76 16.14 9.77
C ILE A 96 6.63 17.15 9.02
N GLY A 97 7.91 17.24 9.40
CA GLY A 97 8.81 18.24 8.87
C GLY A 97 8.27 19.67 9.07
N GLN A 98 8.33 20.47 8.01
CA GLN A 98 7.69 21.79 7.93
C GLN A 98 6.47 21.82 7.00
N ASP A 99 6.16 20.70 6.37
CA ASP A 99 5.14 20.62 5.34
C ASP A 99 3.74 20.31 5.88
N PHE A 100 3.66 19.60 7.01
CA PHE A 100 2.37 19.29 7.64
C PHE A 100 2.42 19.51 9.15
N MET A 101 1.77 20.55 9.62
CA MET A 101 1.57 20.87 11.04
C MET A 101 0.08 21.12 11.29
N GLY A 102 -0.47 20.52 12.35
CA GLY A 102 -1.89 20.60 12.61
C GLY A 102 -2.32 19.82 13.83
N TYR A 103 -3.61 19.61 13.95
CA TYR A 103 -4.21 18.78 14.99
C TYR A 103 -5.57 18.23 14.55
N SER A 104 -6.05 17.23 15.26
CA SER A 104 -7.45 16.79 15.16
C SER A 104 -8.14 16.78 16.51
N GLY A 105 -9.46 16.80 16.48
CA GLY A 105 -10.26 16.75 17.70
C GLY A 105 -11.76 16.80 17.43
N HIS A 106 -12.51 16.63 18.51
CA HIS A 106 -13.97 16.72 18.49
C HIS A 106 -14.38 18.10 19.01
N PHE A 107 -15.03 18.88 18.16
CA PHE A 107 -15.41 20.25 18.43
C PHE A 107 -16.83 20.52 17.93
N ASP A 108 -17.57 21.37 18.62
CA ASP A 108 -18.85 21.85 18.12
C ASP A 108 -18.68 22.87 16.97
N GLU A 109 -19.74 23.07 16.19
CA GLU A 109 -19.72 23.94 15.01
C GLU A 109 -19.31 25.38 15.35
N ASP A 110 -19.74 25.92 16.49
CA ASP A 110 -19.36 27.25 16.91
C ASP A 110 -17.86 27.36 17.27
N THR A 111 -17.28 26.28 17.81
CA THR A 111 -15.83 26.21 18.06
C THR A 111 -15.07 26.17 16.75
N ILE A 112 -15.54 25.36 15.79
CA ILE A 112 -14.95 25.28 14.45
C ILE A 112 -15.08 26.60 13.71
N GLU A 113 -16.19 27.33 13.84
CA GLU A 113 -16.34 28.68 13.25
C GLU A 113 -15.35 29.69 13.86
N ALA A 114 -15.00 29.56 15.13
CA ALA A 114 -13.95 30.37 15.74
C ALA A 114 -12.55 29.97 15.21
N VAL A 115 -12.29 28.66 15.06
CA VAL A 115 -11.00 28.12 14.54
C VAL A 115 -10.76 28.57 13.11
N ARG A 116 -11.75 28.51 12.22
CA ARG A 116 -11.58 28.89 10.80
C ARG A 116 -11.28 30.38 10.60
N ARG A 117 -11.58 31.22 11.57
CA ARG A 117 -11.25 32.67 11.55
C ARG A 117 -9.86 32.96 12.11
N HIS A 118 -9.16 31.94 12.62
CA HIS A 118 -7.81 32.14 13.15
C HIS A 118 -6.80 32.32 12.01
N PRO A 119 -5.95 33.36 12.02
CA PRO A 119 -5.07 33.72 10.90
C PRO A 119 -4.03 32.65 10.55
N ASP A 120 -3.69 31.79 11.51
CA ASP A 120 -2.67 30.75 11.35
C ASP A 120 -3.23 29.43 10.79
N VAL A 121 -4.57 29.29 10.64
CA VAL A 121 -5.23 28.11 10.07
C VAL A 121 -5.24 28.20 8.54
N GLU A 122 -4.80 27.12 7.87
CA GLU A 122 -4.81 27.03 6.41
C GLU A 122 -6.15 26.48 5.91
N TYR A 123 -6.58 25.33 6.46
CA TYR A 123 -7.88 24.75 6.22
C TYR A 123 -8.32 23.86 7.38
N ILE A 124 -9.59 23.52 7.40
CA ILE A 124 -10.21 22.53 8.29
C ILE A 124 -10.80 21.44 7.39
N GLU A 125 -10.63 20.16 7.73
CA GLU A 125 -11.27 19.05 7.04
C GLU A 125 -12.12 18.23 8.01
N ARG A 126 -13.31 17.80 7.55
CA ARG A 126 -14.16 16.89 8.32
C ARG A 126 -13.48 15.51 8.36
N ASP A 127 -13.34 14.93 9.55
CA ASP A 127 -12.80 13.57 9.72
C ASP A 127 -13.74 12.53 9.09
N SER A 128 -13.18 11.47 8.53
CA SER A 128 -13.93 10.46 7.79
C SER A 128 -13.46 9.04 8.08
N ILE A 129 -14.31 8.06 7.75
CA ILE A 129 -14.02 6.63 7.91
C ILE A 129 -13.22 6.13 6.72
N VAL A 130 -12.25 5.26 6.99
CA VAL A 130 -11.43 4.52 6.03
C VAL A 130 -11.53 3.03 6.29
N HIS A 131 -11.32 2.20 5.25
CA HIS A 131 -11.44 0.74 5.30
C HIS A 131 -10.24 0.05 4.67
N THR A 132 -10.04 -1.25 5.02
CA THR A 132 -9.14 -2.16 4.29
C THR A 132 -9.71 -2.45 2.90
N MET A 133 -8.81 -2.69 1.93
CA MET A 133 -9.18 -2.92 0.53
C MET A 133 -8.70 -4.29 0.04
N SER A 134 -9.50 -5.36 0.19
CA SER A 134 -9.16 -6.73 -0.21
C SER A 134 -10.31 -7.56 -0.77
N VAL A 135 -10.02 -8.44 -1.74
CA VAL A 135 -10.87 -9.47 -2.38
C VAL A 135 -9.96 -10.62 -2.85
N SER A 136 -10.36 -11.86 -3.11
CA SER A 136 -9.44 -13.02 -3.31
C SER A 136 -9.19 -13.53 -4.75
N GLU A 137 -7.96 -13.99 -5.07
CA GLU A 137 -7.31 -14.97 -6.02
C GLU A 137 -6.35 -14.49 -7.15
N ASP A 138 -5.43 -15.16 -7.66
CA ASP A 138 -4.12 -15.78 -7.92
C ASP A 138 -3.39 -15.47 -9.29
N VAL A 139 -2.13 -15.60 -9.55
CA VAL A 139 -0.88 -16.29 -9.92
C VAL A 139 0.01 -15.85 -11.15
N ASP A 140 1.36 -15.81 -11.15
CA ASP A 140 2.60 -16.29 -11.87
C ASP A 140 3.54 -15.48 -12.84
N SER A 141 4.82 -15.67 -13.14
CA SER A 141 6.30 -15.71 -13.13
C SER A 141 7.23 -15.25 -14.30
N GLU A 142 8.52 -15.05 -14.23
CA GLU A 142 9.93 -15.32 -14.68
C GLU A 142 10.89 -14.22 -15.18
N GLY A 143 12.26 -14.31 -14.95
CA GLY A 143 13.39 -13.52 -15.48
C GLY A 143 14.78 -14.08 -15.12
N LYS A 144 15.94 -13.57 -15.56
CA LYS A 144 17.29 -14.14 -15.30
C LYS A 144 18.38 -13.11 -14.98
N CYS A 145 19.04 -13.29 -13.80
CA CYS A 145 20.39 -12.84 -13.42
C CYS A 145 21.02 -13.91 -12.51
N ASP A 146 22.30 -13.79 -12.11
CA ASP A 146 22.86 -14.58 -11.01
C ASP A 146 22.13 -14.18 -9.72
N SER A 147 21.12 -14.95 -9.35
CA SER A 147 20.15 -14.68 -8.29
C SER A 147 19.89 -15.94 -7.51
N ASP A 148 19.56 -15.80 -6.24
CA ASP A 148 18.91 -16.88 -5.52
C ASP A 148 17.54 -17.14 -6.16
N ILE A 149 17.15 -18.40 -6.18
CA ILE A 149 15.87 -18.84 -6.73
C ILE A 149 15.09 -19.48 -5.59
N GLU A 150 14.00 -18.84 -5.18
CA GLU A 150 13.03 -19.50 -4.35
C GLU A 150 12.12 -20.33 -5.24
N LYS A 151 12.09 -21.63 -5.00
CA LYS A 151 11.12 -22.55 -5.59
C LYS A 151 9.82 -22.53 -4.77
N SER A 152 8.71 -22.91 -5.38
CA SER A 152 7.38 -22.89 -4.72
C SER A 152 7.03 -21.51 -4.11
N ALA A 153 7.55 -20.43 -4.71
CA ALA A 153 7.20 -19.07 -4.31
C ALA A 153 5.74 -18.75 -4.70
N PRO A 154 5.06 -17.87 -3.94
CA PRO A 154 3.80 -17.31 -4.41
C PRO A 154 3.99 -16.64 -5.78
N TRP A 155 3.00 -16.78 -6.63
CA TRP A 155 3.06 -16.28 -8.00
C TRP A 155 3.33 -14.77 -8.10
N GLY A 156 2.80 -14.00 -7.17
CA GLY A 156 3.04 -12.57 -7.17
C GLY A 156 4.53 -12.23 -7.11
N LEU A 157 5.30 -12.94 -6.29
CA LEU A 157 6.76 -12.80 -6.21
C LEU A 157 7.40 -13.22 -7.52
N ALA A 158 6.96 -14.33 -8.03
CA ALA A 158 7.47 -14.84 -9.30
C ALA A 158 7.18 -13.82 -10.42
N ARG A 159 5.96 -13.28 -10.58
CA ARG A 159 5.61 -12.31 -11.64
C ARG A 159 6.46 -11.06 -11.62
N ILE A 160 6.72 -10.50 -10.47
CA ILE A 160 7.56 -9.30 -10.36
C ILE A 160 9.05 -9.56 -10.62
N SER A 161 9.51 -10.82 -10.58
CA SER A 161 10.90 -11.14 -10.90
C SER A 161 11.13 -11.43 -12.38
N HIS A 162 10.08 -11.53 -13.17
CA HIS A 162 10.11 -11.91 -14.57
C HIS A 162 9.49 -10.84 -15.48
N ARG A 163 10.04 -10.71 -16.72
CA ARG A 163 9.57 -9.71 -17.69
C ARG A 163 8.40 -10.20 -18.53
N ASP A 164 8.43 -11.46 -18.91
CA ASP A 164 7.42 -12.08 -19.76
C ASP A 164 6.27 -12.64 -18.93
N THR A 165 5.12 -12.81 -19.58
CA THR A 165 3.96 -13.51 -19.00
C THR A 165 4.36 -14.93 -18.61
N LEU A 166 3.78 -15.39 -17.53
CA LEU A 166 4.09 -16.60 -16.85
C LEU A 166 3.83 -17.88 -17.62
N SER A 167 4.59 -18.91 -17.33
CA SER A 167 4.46 -20.25 -17.85
C SER A 167 4.51 -21.25 -16.70
N PHE A 168 4.07 -22.48 -16.96
CA PHE A 168 4.17 -23.56 -15.97
C PHE A 168 5.61 -23.82 -15.48
N ALA A 169 6.62 -23.44 -16.25
CA ALA A 169 8.02 -23.60 -15.84
C ALA A 169 8.51 -22.53 -14.85
N THR A 170 7.70 -21.50 -14.61
CA THR A 170 8.22 -20.27 -14.03
C THR A 170 7.35 -19.65 -12.94
N PHE A 171 6.12 -20.12 -12.84
CA PHE A 171 5.08 -19.55 -12.01
C PHE A 171 5.37 -19.55 -10.50
N ASN A 172 6.12 -20.45 -10.00
CA ASN A 172 6.47 -20.62 -8.60
C ASN A 172 7.95 -20.32 -8.31
N LYS A 173 8.64 -19.61 -9.22
CA LYS A 173 10.07 -19.30 -9.08
C LYS A 173 10.29 -17.82 -8.88
N TYR A 174 10.71 -17.42 -7.71
CA TYR A 174 11.07 -16.04 -7.40
C TYR A 174 12.59 -15.87 -7.46
N LEU A 175 13.03 -14.99 -8.36
CA LEU A 175 14.44 -14.62 -8.51
C LEU A 175 14.72 -13.37 -7.65
N TYR A 176 15.67 -13.47 -6.72
CA TYR A 176 15.94 -12.34 -5.81
C TYR A 176 17.43 -12.29 -5.40
N ALA A 177 17.89 -11.13 -4.95
CA ALA A 177 19.19 -11.00 -4.33
C ALA A 177 19.06 -11.34 -2.84
N ALA A 178 19.92 -12.22 -2.33
CA ALA A 178 19.90 -12.74 -0.96
C ALA A 178 19.82 -11.66 0.12
N GLU A 179 20.41 -10.48 -0.12
CA GLU A 179 20.41 -9.34 0.81
C GLU A 179 19.22 -8.39 0.63
N GLY A 180 18.22 -8.79 -0.17
CA GLY A 180 17.05 -7.99 -0.47
C GLY A 180 16.27 -7.55 0.79
N GLY A 181 16.25 -6.24 1.08
CA GLY A 181 15.62 -5.65 2.26
C GLY A 181 16.55 -5.38 3.43
N GLU A 182 17.80 -5.84 3.44
CA GLU A 182 18.71 -5.64 4.56
C GLU A 182 18.97 -4.15 4.85
N GLY A 183 18.86 -3.78 6.13
CA GLY A 183 19.06 -2.40 6.60
C GLY A 183 17.87 -1.46 6.34
N VAL A 184 16.74 -1.97 5.87
CA VAL A 184 15.54 -1.18 5.58
C VAL A 184 14.42 -1.46 6.58
N ASP A 185 13.76 -0.39 7.05
CA ASP A 185 12.58 -0.44 7.89
C ASP A 185 11.31 -0.27 7.04
N ALA A 186 10.36 -1.17 7.19
CA ALA A 186 9.07 -1.13 6.53
C ALA A 186 7.95 -0.84 7.54
N TYR A 187 7.35 0.33 7.47
CA TYR A 187 6.19 0.71 8.27
C TYR A 187 4.91 0.23 7.59
N VAL A 188 4.18 -0.68 8.24
CA VAL A 188 2.88 -1.19 7.75
C VAL A 188 1.77 -0.47 8.50
N ILE A 189 1.18 0.54 7.88
CA ILE A 189 0.14 1.41 8.44
C ILE A 189 -1.21 0.78 8.10
N ASP A 190 -1.74 -0.07 9.02
CA ASP A 190 -2.84 -0.98 8.74
C ASP A 190 -3.56 -1.45 10.03
N THR A 191 -4.07 -2.70 10.09
CA THR A 191 -4.75 -3.31 11.24
C THR A 191 -3.82 -3.84 12.32
N GLY A 192 -2.50 -3.81 12.09
CA GLY A 192 -1.46 -4.41 12.93
C GLY A 192 -0.69 -5.49 12.20
N THR A 193 0.10 -6.28 12.92
CA THR A 193 0.85 -7.44 12.37
C THR A 193 0.97 -8.51 13.45
N ASN A 194 0.80 -9.78 13.08
CA ASN A 194 1.16 -10.93 13.90
C ASN A 194 2.70 -11.05 13.96
N VAL A 195 3.32 -10.30 14.85
CA VAL A 195 4.79 -10.17 14.94
C VAL A 195 5.50 -11.48 15.36
N GLU A 196 4.74 -12.44 15.88
CA GLU A 196 5.27 -13.75 16.28
C GLU A 196 5.21 -14.78 15.13
N HIS A 197 4.69 -14.41 13.97
CA HIS A 197 4.62 -15.31 12.81
C HIS A 197 6.03 -15.72 12.38
N VAL A 198 6.25 -17.04 12.20
CA VAL A 198 7.58 -17.62 11.93
C VAL A 198 8.22 -17.08 10.67
N ASP A 199 7.42 -16.70 9.67
CA ASP A 199 7.90 -16.18 8.40
C ASP A 199 8.65 -14.84 8.53
N PHE A 200 8.44 -14.12 9.62
CA PHE A 200 9.20 -12.91 9.92
C PHE A 200 10.55 -13.16 10.61
N GLU A 201 10.84 -14.36 11.11
CA GLU A 201 12.10 -14.70 11.78
C GLU A 201 12.53 -13.68 12.87
N GLY A 202 11.55 -13.06 13.56
CA GLY A 202 11.78 -12.02 14.57
C GLY A 202 12.06 -10.61 13.99
N ARG A 203 11.97 -10.41 12.67
CA ARG A 203 12.14 -9.10 12.01
C ARG A 203 10.90 -8.23 12.08
N ALA A 204 9.73 -8.77 12.40
CA ALA A 204 8.52 -7.99 12.66
C ALA A 204 8.49 -7.50 14.12
N LYS A 205 8.13 -6.24 14.30
CA LYS A 205 8.06 -5.57 15.60
C LYS A 205 6.78 -4.74 15.69
N TRP A 206 6.26 -4.64 16.91
CA TRP A 206 5.17 -3.69 17.16
C TRP A 206 5.74 -2.27 17.23
N GLY A 207 5.17 -1.38 16.43
CA GLY A 207 5.54 0.03 16.41
C GLY A 207 4.60 0.85 17.27
N LYS A 208 3.34 1.00 16.84
CA LYS A 208 2.35 1.82 17.55
C LYS A 208 0.92 1.38 17.28
N THR A 209 0.09 1.41 18.32
CA THR A 209 -1.38 1.40 18.23
C THR A 209 -1.89 2.82 18.38
N ILE A 210 -2.62 3.33 17.39
CA ILE A 210 -3.15 4.69 17.35
C ILE A 210 -4.58 4.77 17.89
N PRO A 211 -5.53 3.87 17.52
CA PRO A 211 -6.89 3.92 18.02
C PRO A 211 -6.92 3.79 19.53
N ASN A 212 -7.56 4.77 20.20
CA ASN A 212 -7.57 4.84 21.64
C ASN A 212 -8.27 3.61 22.26
N GLY A 213 -7.62 3.00 23.28
CA GLY A 213 -8.14 1.84 23.99
C GLY A 213 -8.09 0.53 23.21
N ASP A 214 -7.42 0.48 22.05
CA ASP A 214 -7.21 -0.77 21.29
C ASP A 214 -5.89 -1.46 21.72
N ALA A 215 -5.81 -2.78 21.53
CA ALA A 215 -4.68 -3.59 21.93
C ALA A 215 -3.59 -3.67 20.85
N ASP A 216 -2.35 -3.96 21.27
CA ASP A 216 -1.20 -4.21 20.41
C ASP A 216 -1.31 -5.61 19.77
N VAL A 217 -2.34 -5.80 18.93
CA VAL A 217 -2.61 -7.05 18.23
C VAL A 217 -3.29 -6.77 16.88
N ASP A 218 -2.96 -7.55 15.87
CA ASP A 218 -3.74 -7.63 14.64
C ASP A 218 -4.92 -8.59 14.86
N GLY A 219 -6.11 -8.06 15.05
CA GLY A 219 -7.34 -8.86 15.21
C GLY A 219 -8.12 -9.02 13.89
N ASN A 220 -7.57 -8.53 12.77
CA ASN A 220 -8.19 -8.61 11.44
C ASN A 220 -7.46 -9.59 10.52
N GLY A 221 -6.12 -9.50 10.46
CA GLY A 221 -5.26 -10.29 9.60
C GLY A 221 -4.75 -9.55 8.36
N HIS A 222 -5.43 -8.48 7.95
CA HIS A 222 -5.09 -7.74 6.73
C HIS A 222 -3.67 -7.13 6.80
N GLY A 223 -3.31 -6.45 7.89
CA GLY A 223 -1.96 -5.89 8.06
C GLY A 223 -0.89 -6.96 8.18
N THR A 224 -1.21 -8.13 8.78
CA THR A 224 -0.30 -9.30 8.80
C THR A 224 -0.03 -9.78 7.39
N HIS A 225 -1.06 -9.88 6.54
CA HIS A 225 -0.93 -10.30 5.14
C HIS A 225 -0.04 -9.33 4.35
N CYS A 226 -0.29 -8.03 4.46
CA CYS A 226 0.54 -7.00 3.84
C CYS A 226 2.00 -7.07 4.31
N SER A 227 2.24 -7.28 5.61
CA SER A 227 3.56 -7.43 6.20
C SER A 227 4.32 -8.64 5.63
N GLY A 228 3.63 -9.78 5.47
CA GLY A 228 4.18 -10.99 4.87
C GLY A 228 4.60 -10.77 3.42
N THR A 229 3.77 -10.13 2.61
CA THR A 229 4.08 -9.80 1.21
C THR A 229 5.26 -8.81 1.09
N ILE A 230 5.47 -7.91 2.04
CA ILE A 230 6.63 -7.02 2.05
C ILE A 230 7.91 -7.79 2.40
N ALA A 231 7.92 -8.53 3.53
CA ALA A 231 9.14 -8.94 4.20
C ALA A 231 9.12 -10.37 4.80
N GLY A 232 8.15 -11.19 4.48
CA GLY A 232 8.14 -12.60 4.86
C GLY A 232 9.32 -13.34 4.24
N LYS A 233 9.82 -14.39 4.92
CA LYS A 233 10.86 -15.27 4.39
C LYS A 233 10.37 -16.02 3.16
N LYS A 234 9.17 -16.61 3.24
CA LYS A 234 8.51 -17.36 2.16
C LYS A 234 7.71 -16.41 1.25
N TYR A 235 6.91 -15.52 1.83
CA TYR A 235 5.91 -14.75 1.09
C TYR A 235 6.37 -13.33 0.72
N GLY A 236 7.56 -12.90 1.14
CA GLY A 236 8.00 -11.52 1.04
C GLY A 236 8.91 -11.21 -0.14
N VAL A 237 8.73 -10.02 -0.70
CA VAL A 237 9.60 -9.43 -1.74
C VAL A 237 10.98 -9.10 -1.19
N ALA A 238 11.04 -8.42 -0.04
CA ALA A 238 12.26 -7.94 0.63
C ALA A 238 12.52 -8.76 1.89
N LYS A 239 13.00 -9.97 1.70
CA LYS A 239 13.05 -11.02 2.73
C LYS A 239 13.87 -10.68 3.99
N LYS A 240 14.74 -9.67 3.92
CA LYS A 240 15.58 -9.23 5.06
C LYS A 240 15.15 -7.87 5.65
N ALA A 241 14.07 -7.26 5.16
CA ALA A 241 13.55 -6.01 5.73
C ALA A 241 12.96 -6.22 7.14
N SER A 242 13.06 -5.20 7.98
CA SER A 242 12.38 -5.16 9.28
C SER A 242 10.99 -4.55 9.13
N VAL A 243 9.97 -5.19 9.69
CA VAL A 243 8.58 -4.70 9.67
C VAL A 243 8.25 -4.03 11.00
N TYR A 244 7.59 -2.87 10.93
CA TYR A 244 7.04 -2.17 12.08
C TYR A 244 5.52 -2.00 11.90
N ALA A 245 4.74 -2.68 12.75
CA ALA A 245 3.29 -2.57 12.74
C ALA A 245 2.84 -1.20 13.26
N VAL A 246 2.12 -0.45 12.44
CA VAL A 246 1.49 0.81 12.83
C VAL A 246 -0.02 0.63 12.70
N LYS A 247 -0.64 0.24 13.82
CA LYS A 247 -2.08 -0.04 13.84
C LYS A 247 -2.89 1.25 13.90
N VAL A 248 -3.54 1.56 12.80
CA VAL A 248 -4.46 2.71 12.64
C VAL A 248 -5.92 2.26 12.44
N LEU A 249 -6.11 1.01 12.04
CA LEU A 249 -7.41 0.38 11.85
C LEU A 249 -7.67 -0.63 12.99
N ARG A 250 -8.93 -0.73 13.40
CA ARG A 250 -9.39 -1.69 14.41
C ARG A 250 -9.52 -3.09 13.84
N SER A 251 -9.82 -4.07 14.69
CA SER A 251 -9.99 -5.48 14.30
C SER A 251 -11.14 -5.71 13.29
N ASN A 252 -12.08 -4.79 13.16
CA ASN A 252 -13.12 -4.85 12.12
C ASN A 252 -12.65 -4.30 10.76
N GLY A 253 -11.38 -3.90 10.62
CA GLY A 253 -10.81 -3.36 9.40
C GLY A 253 -11.13 -1.89 9.12
N SER A 254 -11.76 -1.17 10.06
CA SER A 254 -12.08 0.26 9.90
C SER A 254 -11.36 1.16 10.90
N GLY A 255 -11.20 2.43 10.56
CA GLY A 255 -10.60 3.45 11.41
C GLY A 255 -10.99 4.85 10.98
N THR A 256 -10.56 5.86 11.72
CA THR A 256 -10.79 7.26 11.36
C THR A 256 -9.60 7.81 10.57
N MET A 257 -9.87 8.77 9.71
CA MET A 257 -8.84 9.50 8.96
C MET A 257 -7.83 10.16 9.92
N ALA A 258 -8.30 10.70 11.04
CA ALA A 258 -7.44 11.29 12.07
C ALA A 258 -6.44 10.28 12.66
N ASP A 259 -6.86 9.04 12.90
CA ASP A 259 -5.97 7.97 13.36
C ASP A 259 -4.96 7.57 12.28
N VAL A 260 -5.38 7.54 11.01
CA VAL A 260 -4.48 7.26 9.89
C VAL A 260 -3.41 8.35 9.76
N VAL A 261 -3.79 9.63 9.81
CA VAL A 261 -2.86 10.77 9.79
C VAL A 261 -1.86 10.68 10.96
N ALA A 262 -2.32 10.32 12.17
CA ALA A 262 -1.45 10.13 13.33
C ALA A 262 -0.49 8.94 13.15
N GLY A 263 -0.91 7.87 12.48
CA GLY A 263 -0.05 6.73 12.14
C GLY A 263 1.06 7.10 11.16
N VAL A 264 0.73 7.87 10.11
CA VAL A 264 1.73 8.38 9.16
C VAL A 264 2.72 9.31 9.85
N GLU A 265 2.24 10.18 10.74
CA GLU A 265 3.09 11.09 11.52
C GLU A 265 4.05 10.31 12.44
N TRP A 266 3.54 9.26 13.12
CA TRP A 266 4.38 8.40 13.95
C TRP A 266 5.48 7.71 13.11
N ALA A 267 5.14 7.17 11.94
CA ALA A 267 6.11 6.56 11.04
C ALA A 267 7.18 7.57 10.59
N ALA A 268 6.77 8.81 10.28
CA ALA A 268 7.69 9.89 9.91
C ALA A 268 8.66 10.25 11.04
N LYS A 269 8.18 10.37 12.28
CA LYS A 269 9.03 10.60 13.47
C LYS A 269 9.99 9.45 13.68
N SER A 270 9.51 8.21 13.65
CA SER A 270 10.34 7.01 13.81
C SER A 270 11.44 6.95 12.75
N HIS A 271 11.13 7.23 11.48
CA HIS A 271 12.12 7.33 10.42
C HIS A 271 13.21 8.36 10.73
N LEU A 272 12.82 9.59 11.11
CA LEU A 272 13.77 10.67 11.42
C LEU A 272 14.67 10.32 12.61
N GLU A 273 14.15 9.61 13.62
CA GLU A 273 14.94 9.07 14.74
C GLU A 273 15.97 8.05 14.26
N GLN A 274 15.60 7.15 13.33
CA GLN A 274 16.53 6.16 12.77
C GLN A 274 17.60 6.83 11.90
N VAL A 275 17.24 7.82 11.08
CA VAL A 275 18.19 8.63 10.31
C VAL A 275 19.19 9.33 11.23
N LYS A 276 18.70 9.91 12.34
CA LYS A 276 19.58 10.53 13.35
C LYS A 276 20.47 9.49 14.02
N ALA A 277 19.93 8.35 14.44
CA ALA A 277 20.71 7.28 15.06
C ALA A 277 21.80 6.74 14.14
N ALA A 278 21.54 6.64 12.84
CA ALA A 278 22.53 6.26 11.83
C ALA A 278 23.65 7.31 11.72
N LYS A 279 23.29 8.59 11.61
CA LYS A 279 24.26 9.70 11.58
C LYS A 279 25.12 9.78 12.86
N ASP A 280 24.53 9.46 14.02
CA ASP A 280 25.21 9.40 15.30
C ASP A 280 26.07 8.12 15.48
N GLY A 281 26.13 7.23 14.48
CA GLY A 281 26.84 5.94 14.53
C GLY A 281 26.18 4.88 15.44
N LYS A 282 24.96 5.15 15.94
CA LYS A 282 24.22 4.25 16.85
C LYS A 282 23.45 3.17 16.11
N ARG A 283 23.21 3.34 14.80
CA ARG A 283 22.54 2.37 13.94
C ARG A 283 23.35 2.16 12.66
N LYS A 284 24.16 1.10 12.66
CA LYS A 284 24.97 0.71 11.49
C LYS A 284 24.11 0.04 10.42
N GLY A 285 24.51 0.19 9.17
CA GLY A 285 23.88 -0.49 8.03
C GLY A 285 22.48 0.01 7.68
N PHE A 286 21.99 1.11 8.26
CA PHE A 286 20.69 1.67 7.91
C PHE A 286 20.68 2.25 6.50
N LYS A 287 19.72 1.82 5.68
CA LYS A 287 19.63 2.21 4.27
C LYS A 287 18.41 3.07 3.95
N GLY A 288 17.48 3.20 4.88
CA GLY A 288 16.28 4.00 4.72
C GLY A 288 15.01 3.31 5.20
N SER A 289 13.88 3.93 4.91
CA SER A 289 12.57 3.40 5.31
C SER A 289 11.58 3.46 4.17
N VAL A 290 10.69 2.47 4.15
CA VAL A 290 9.52 2.40 3.28
C VAL A 290 8.24 2.37 4.12
N ALA A 291 7.11 2.72 3.53
CA ALA A 291 5.80 2.57 4.17
C ALA A 291 4.76 2.03 3.20
N ASN A 292 3.87 1.20 3.72
CA ASN A 292 2.73 0.66 2.99
C ASN A 292 1.42 1.15 3.60
N MET A 293 0.52 1.61 2.76
CA MET A 293 -0.87 1.92 3.12
C MET A 293 -1.81 1.17 2.19
N SER A 294 -2.24 -0.01 2.63
CA SER A 294 -3.23 -0.86 1.95
C SER A 294 -4.64 -0.53 2.44
N LEU A 295 -4.96 0.73 2.55
CA LEU A 295 -6.20 1.28 3.05
C LEU A 295 -6.59 2.53 2.27
N GLY A 296 -7.81 2.97 2.39
CA GLY A 296 -8.26 4.22 1.79
C GLY A 296 -9.75 4.48 1.98
N GLY A 297 -10.15 5.60 1.45
CA GLY A 297 -11.53 6.07 1.46
C GLY A 297 -11.75 7.12 0.39
N GLY A 298 -12.85 7.86 0.47
CA GLY A 298 -13.09 9.01 -0.40
C GLY A 298 -11.94 10.03 -0.28
N LYS A 299 -11.79 10.86 -1.32
CA LYS A 299 -10.67 11.81 -1.39
C LYS A 299 -10.67 12.80 -0.24
N THR A 300 -9.52 12.90 0.45
CA THR A 300 -9.28 13.84 1.56
C THR A 300 -7.93 14.53 1.38
N GLN A 301 -7.93 15.86 1.52
CA GLN A 301 -6.72 16.67 1.33
C GLN A 301 -5.71 16.44 2.46
N ALA A 302 -6.20 16.28 3.69
CA ALA A 302 -5.35 16.08 4.86
C ALA A 302 -4.50 14.80 4.75
N LEU A 303 -5.07 13.69 4.26
CA LEU A 303 -4.31 12.45 4.08
C LEU A 303 -3.30 12.57 2.95
N ASP A 304 -3.71 13.13 1.81
CA ASP A 304 -2.81 13.34 0.67
C ASP A 304 -1.62 14.24 1.06
N ASP A 305 -1.88 15.35 1.77
CA ASP A 305 -0.84 16.26 2.25
C ASP A 305 0.08 15.59 3.29
N THR A 306 -0.48 14.78 4.18
CA THR A 306 0.29 14.07 5.22
C THR A 306 1.22 13.04 4.60
N VAL A 307 0.73 12.24 3.65
CA VAL A 307 1.56 11.26 2.93
C VAL A 307 2.63 11.97 2.11
N ASN A 308 2.29 13.05 1.40
CA ASN A 308 3.26 13.84 0.65
C ASN A 308 4.33 14.47 1.56
N ALA A 309 3.98 14.90 2.78
CA ALA A 309 4.93 15.41 3.77
C ALA A 309 5.86 14.29 4.29
N ALA A 310 5.32 13.09 4.57
CA ALA A 310 6.12 11.94 4.98
C ALA A 310 7.10 11.49 3.89
N VAL A 311 6.70 11.53 2.62
CA VAL A 311 7.61 11.30 1.49
C VAL A 311 8.71 12.37 1.45
N SER A 312 8.38 13.64 1.70
CA SER A 312 9.36 14.75 1.69
C SER A 312 10.42 14.65 2.79
N VAL A 313 10.15 13.96 3.90
CA VAL A 313 11.15 13.69 4.94
C VAL A 313 11.99 12.43 4.70
N GLY A 314 11.73 11.69 3.59
CA GLY A 314 12.60 10.61 3.11
C GLY A 314 12.01 9.20 3.16
N ILE A 315 10.74 9.02 3.50
CA ILE A 315 10.09 7.70 3.47
C ILE A 315 9.55 7.42 2.06
N HIS A 316 9.82 6.24 1.54
CA HIS A 316 9.27 5.78 0.26
C HIS A 316 7.91 5.11 0.50
N PHE A 317 6.84 5.68 -0.03
CA PHE A 317 5.46 5.20 0.17
C PHE A 317 4.92 4.43 -1.02
N ALA A 318 4.31 3.28 -0.74
CA ALA A 318 3.40 2.58 -1.63
C ALA A 318 1.97 2.64 -1.06
N VAL A 319 1.00 2.94 -1.90
CA VAL A 319 -0.41 3.07 -1.50
C VAL A 319 -1.33 2.35 -2.48
N ALA A 320 -2.39 1.75 -1.98
CA ALA A 320 -3.39 1.06 -2.81
C ALA A 320 -4.22 2.05 -3.64
N ALA A 321 -4.48 1.73 -4.91
CA ALA A 321 -5.28 2.57 -5.81
C ALA A 321 -6.79 2.56 -5.47
N GLY A 322 -7.29 1.51 -4.81
CA GLY A 322 -8.69 1.27 -4.51
C GLY A 322 -9.29 0.13 -5.36
N ASN A 323 -10.47 -0.37 -4.94
CA ASN A 323 -11.07 -1.59 -5.49
C ASN A 323 -12.48 -1.40 -6.06
N ASP A 324 -12.83 -0.19 -6.49
CA ASP A 324 -14.17 0.15 -6.97
C ASP A 324 -14.27 0.19 -8.50
N ASN A 325 -13.22 -0.27 -9.22
CA ASN A 325 -13.12 -0.16 -10.67
C ASN A 325 -13.41 1.27 -11.17
N ALA A 326 -12.79 2.27 -10.51
CA ALA A 326 -13.03 3.69 -10.70
C ALA A 326 -11.72 4.48 -10.83
N ASP A 327 -11.81 5.80 -11.11
CA ASP A 327 -10.63 6.67 -11.19
C ASP A 327 -10.00 6.86 -9.80
N ALA A 328 -8.76 6.40 -9.63
CA ALA A 328 -7.98 6.48 -8.40
C ALA A 328 -7.77 7.92 -7.89
N CYS A 329 -7.88 8.93 -8.75
CA CYS A 329 -7.78 10.34 -8.35
C CYS A 329 -8.90 10.81 -7.39
N ASN A 330 -9.98 10.02 -7.27
CA ASN A 330 -11.11 10.30 -6.38
C ASN A 330 -10.96 9.64 -5.00
N TYR A 331 -9.81 9.04 -4.71
CA TYR A 331 -9.53 8.30 -3.49
C TYR A 331 -8.26 8.81 -2.82
N SER A 332 -8.20 8.75 -1.49
CA SER A 332 -6.98 9.02 -0.71
C SER A 332 -6.63 7.78 0.13
N PRO A 333 -5.32 7.44 0.25
CA PRO A 333 -4.14 8.21 -0.21
C PRO A 333 -3.76 8.00 -1.70
N ALA A 334 -4.57 7.33 -2.53
CA ALA A 334 -4.28 7.04 -3.94
C ALA A 334 -3.95 8.31 -4.77
N ALA A 335 -4.54 9.45 -4.41
CA ALA A 335 -4.29 10.74 -5.06
C ALA A 335 -3.08 11.52 -4.49
N ALA A 336 -2.33 10.96 -3.53
CA ALA A 336 -1.12 11.58 -2.98
C ALA A 336 0.03 11.50 -3.99
N ALA A 337 0.32 12.59 -4.69
CA ALA A 337 1.18 12.62 -5.88
C ALA A 337 2.63 12.13 -5.65
N LYS A 338 3.15 12.24 -4.41
CA LYS A 338 4.52 11.81 -4.10
C LYS A 338 4.64 10.33 -3.76
N ALA A 339 3.57 9.67 -3.33
CA ALA A 339 3.55 8.22 -3.12
C ALA A 339 3.50 7.45 -4.44
N VAL A 340 3.84 6.16 -4.41
CA VAL A 340 3.60 5.26 -5.53
C VAL A 340 2.21 4.65 -5.38
N THR A 341 1.30 4.99 -6.27
CA THR A 341 -0.07 4.45 -6.27
C THR A 341 -0.16 3.21 -7.12
N VAL A 342 -0.63 2.11 -6.53
CA VAL A 342 -0.50 0.76 -7.06
C VAL A 342 -1.86 0.17 -7.41
N GLY A 343 -2.05 -0.16 -8.69
CA GLY A 343 -3.16 -0.96 -9.18
C GLY A 343 -2.87 -2.47 -9.09
N ALA A 344 -3.91 -3.28 -9.14
CA ALA A 344 -3.82 -4.74 -9.05
C ALA A 344 -3.84 -5.39 -10.43
N SER A 345 -2.94 -6.35 -10.67
CA SER A 345 -2.93 -7.25 -11.82
C SER A 345 -3.32 -8.67 -11.41
N ALA A 346 -3.75 -9.46 -12.40
CA ALA A 346 -4.00 -10.89 -12.30
C ALA A 346 -2.87 -11.68 -12.98
N ILE A 347 -2.91 -13.00 -12.84
CA ILE A 347 -1.91 -13.95 -13.35
C ILE A 347 -1.76 -13.94 -14.86
N ASP A 348 -2.87 -13.82 -15.57
CA ASP A 348 -2.93 -13.80 -17.03
C ASP A 348 -2.47 -12.45 -17.62
N ASP A 349 -1.90 -11.59 -16.76
CA ASP A 349 -1.56 -10.20 -17.08
C ASP A 349 -2.77 -9.36 -17.47
N SER A 350 -3.96 -9.66 -16.97
CA SER A 350 -5.09 -8.71 -17.01
C SER A 350 -5.00 -7.73 -15.82
N ARG A 351 -5.56 -6.54 -15.98
CA ARG A 351 -5.89 -5.69 -14.83
C ARG A 351 -6.96 -6.41 -13.99
N ALA A 352 -6.76 -6.56 -12.70
CA ALA A 352 -7.77 -7.14 -11.83
C ALA A 352 -9.09 -6.35 -11.96
N TYR A 353 -10.21 -7.06 -12.10
CA TYR A 353 -11.52 -6.50 -12.46
C TYR A 353 -12.00 -5.39 -11.51
N PHE A 354 -11.61 -5.46 -10.25
CA PHE A 354 -11.94 -4.47 -9.22
C PHE A 354 -10.96 -3.29 -9.18
N SER A 355 -9.75 -3.43 -9.72
CA SER A 355 -8.69 -2.42 -9.54
C SER A 355 -9.10 -1.05 -10.05
N ASN A 356 -8.91 -0.02 -9.22
CA ASN A 356 -8.97 1.35 -9.68
C ASN A 356 -7.87 1.63 -10.71
N TYR A 357 -8.03 2.69 -11.50
CA TYR A 357 -7.25 3.02 -12.68
C TYR A 357 -7.10 4.55 -12.85
N GLY A 358 -6.64 4.99 -14.00
CA GLY A 358 -6.53 6.40 -14.36
C GLY A 358 -5.15 6.99 -14.07
N LYS A 359 -5.02 8.29 -14.29
CA LYS A 359 -3.74 9.01 -14.24
C LYS A 359 -3.09 9.08 -12.85
N CYS A 360 -3.85 8.81 -11.79
CA CYS A 360 -3.32 8.73 -10.43
C CYS A 360 -2.82 7.33 -10.06
N THR A 361 -2.99 6.31 -10.91
CA THR A 361 -2.36 5.01 -10.74
C THR A 361 -1.01 5.03 -11.44
N ASP A 362 0.09 4.84 -10.71
CA ASP A 362 1.45 4.93 -11.25
C ASP A 362 1.92 3.62 -11.90
N ILE A 363 1.60 2.48 -11.27
CA ILE A 363 2.13 1.17 -11.62
C ILE A 363 1.17 0.07 -11.16
N PHE A 364 1.26 -1.11 -11.75
CA PHE A 364 0.52 -2.30 -11.34
C PHE A 364 1.46 -3.35 -10.75
N ALA A 365 0.93 -4.13 -9.82
CA ALA A 365 1.59 -5.28 -9.23
C ALA A 365 0.56 -6.39 -8.96
N PRO A 366 1.00 -7.64 -8.72
CA PRO A 366 0.11 -8.75 -8.40
C PRO A 366 -0.83 -8.43 -7.25
N GLY A 367 -2.13 -8.57 -7.47
CA GLY A 367 -3.15 -8.20 -6.47
C GLY A 367 -4.36 -9.13 -6.43
N LEU A 368 -4.49 -10.09 -7.37
CA LEU A 368 -5.58 -11.05 -7.39
C LEU A 368 -5.08 -12.40 -6.85
N SER A 369 -5.69 -13.00 -5.78
CA SER A 369 -5.29 -14.20 -5.03
C SER A 369 -3.83 -14.26 -4.60
N ILE A 370 -3.48 -13.43 -3.69
CA ILE A 370 -2.13 -13.38 -3.14
C ILE A 370 -2.08 -14.17 -1.83
N LEU A 371 -1.25 -15.19 -1.79
CA LEU A 371 -0.96 -15.99 -0.60
C LEU A 371 0.07 -15.26 0.27
N SER A 372 -0.21 -15.10 1.57
CA SER A 372 0.72 -14.51 2.52
C SER A 372 0.41 -14.94 3.95
N THR A 373 1.17 -14.43 4.93
CA THR A 373 1.00 -14.69 6.36
C THR A 373 -0.36 -14.21 6.88
N TRP A 374 -0.87 -14.87 7.95
CA TRP A 374 -2.17 -14.55 8.53
C TRP A 374 -2.14 -14.61 10.07
N ILE A 375 -3.28 -14.28 10.67
CA ILE A 375 -3.54 -14.39 12.12
C ILE A 375 -4.16 -15.74 12.48
N GLY A 376 -4.26 -16.03 13.79
CA GLY A 376 -4.83 -17.28 14.32
C GLY A 376 -3.79 -18.29 14.79
N SER A 377 -2.61 -18.29 14.16
CA SER A 377 -1.42 -19.00 14.67
C SER A 377 -0.14 -18.35 14.14
N LYS A 378 1.01 -18.78 14.62
CA LYS A 378 2.32 -18.34 14.10
C LYS A 378 2.71 -18.96 12.75
N TYR A 379 1.87 -19.83 12.19
CA TYR A 379 2.07 -20.50 10.90
C TYR A 379 0.93 -20.23 9.91
N ALA A 380 -0.08 -19.47 10.32
CA ALA A 380 -1.29 -19.27 9.53
C ALA A 380 -1.02 -18.47 8.25
N THR A 381 -1.61 -18.91 7.16
CA THR A 381 -1.58 -18.23 5.87
C THR A 381 -2.99 -17.99 5.37
N ASN A 382 -3.16 -17.08 4.45
CA ASN A 382 -4.42 -16.81 3.78
C ASN A 382 -4.18 -16.27 2.38
N THR A 383 -5.09 -16.58 1.48
CA THR A 383 -5.11 -16.04 0.11
C THR A 383 -6.23 -15.03 0.00
N ILE A 384 -5.89 -13.78 -0.29
CA ILE A 384 -6.83 -12.68 -0.47
C ILE A 384 -6.41 -11.78 -1.62
N SER A 385 -7.31 -10.94 -2.12
CA SER A 385 -7.05 -10.05 -3.25
C SER A 385 -7.40 -8.61 -2.97
N GLY A 386 -6.84 -7.72 -3.77
CA GLY A 386 -7.07 -6.30 -3.69
C GLY A 386 -5.86 -5.51 -4.19
N THR A 387 -6.05 -4.25 -4.45
CA THR A 387 -4.94 -3.29 -4.56
C THR A 387 -4.15 -3.21 -3.24
N SER A 388 -4.78 -3.65 -2.13
CA SER A 388 -4.12 -3.89 -0.84
C SER A 388 -3.05 -4.96 -0.86
N MET A 389 -3.11 -5.93 -1.79
CA MET A 389 -2.10 -6.96 -1.96
C MET A 389 -1.07 -6.55 -3.01
N ALA A 390 -1.45 -5.70 -3.96
CA ALA A 390 -0.54 -5.12 -4.94
C ALA A 390 0.41 -4.09 -4.32
N SER A 391 -0.10 -3.21 -3.47
CA SER A 391 0.69 -2.17 -2.79
C SER A 391 1.89 -2.73 -2.00
N PRO A 392 1.75 -3.79 -1.16
CA PRO A 392 2.88 -4.34 -0.43
C PRO A 392 3.94 -4.98 -1.33
N HIS A 393 3.62 -5.47 -2.54
CA HIS A 393 4.65 -5.87 -3.51
C HIS A 393 5.53 -4.67 -3.90
N ILE A 394 4.94 -3.52 -4.16
CA ILE A 394 5.70 -2.29 -4.47
C ILE A 394 6.46 -1.79 -3.23
N CYS A 395 5.87 -1.81 -2.04
CA CYS A 395 6.57 -1.46 -0.81
C CYS A 395 7.79 -2.37 -0.59
N GLY A 396 7.62 -3.67 -0.81
CA GLY A 396 8.72 -4.64 -0.80
C GLY A 396 9.78 -4.33 -1.86
N LEU A 397 9.40 -3.96 -3.09
CA LEU A 397 10.35 -3.55 -4.12
C LEU A 397 11.12 -2.28 -3.77
N LEU A 398 10.45 -1.28 -3.16
CA LEU A 398 11.12 -0.08 -2.66
C LEU A 398 12.15 -0.43 -1.58
N ALA A 399 11.79 -1.34 -0.65
CA ALA A 399 12.72 -1.84 0.37
C ALA A 399 13.88 -2.64 -0.26
N TYR A 400 13.58 -3.49 -1.24
CA TYR A 400 14.55 -4.27 -2.00
C TYR A 400 15.56 -3.34 -2.70
N TYR A 401 15.12 -2.34 -3.44
CA TYR A 401 15.99 -1.40 -4.13
C TYR A 401 16.79 -0.50 -3.19
N LEU A 402 16.23 -0.10 -2.05
CA LEU A 402 16.98 0.62 -1.01
C LEU A 402 18.10 -0.25 -0.46
N SER A 403 17.85 -1.54 -0.24
CA SER A 403 18.86 -2.45 0.30
C SER A 403 20.06 -2.68 -0.64
N LEU A 404 19.87 -2.49 -1.94
CA LEU A 404 20.94 -2.54 -2.93
C LEU A 404 21.78 -1.25 -3.00
N GLN A 405 21.42 -0.20 -2.24
CA GLN A 405 22.23 1.02 -2.11
C GLN A 405 23.29 0.85 -1.03
N PRO A 406 24.38 1.63 -1.07
CA PRO A 406 25.29 1.76 0.08
C PRO A 406 24.53 2.22 1.32
N SER A 407 24.92 1.72 2.50
CA SER A 407 24.35 2.18 3.77
C SER A 407 24.68 3.65 4.03
N SER A 408 23.84 4.34 4.81
CA SER A 408 23.99 5.77 5.12
C SER A 408 25.27 6.12 5.90
N ASP A 409 25.90 5.14 6.54
CA ASP A 409 27.17 5.23 7.25
C ASP A 409 28.38 4.77 6.41
N SER A 410 28.19 4.43 5.14
CA SER A 410 29.25 4.03 4.22
C SER A 410 30.00 5.25 3.67
N GLU A 411 31.33 5.18 3.60
CA GLU A 411 32.17 6.18 2.93
C GLU A 411 31.86 6.33 1.43
N TYR A 412 31.20 5.33 0.84
CA TYR A 412 30.75 5.35 -0.56
C TYR A 412 29.35 5.93 -0.75
N SER A 413 28.66 6.33 0.35
CA SER A 413 27.34 6.94 0.29
C SER A 413 27.47 8.43 0.00
N LEU A 414 27.27 8.82 -1.26
CA LEU A 414 27.22 10.24 -1.65
C LEU A 414 25.95 10.94 -1.15
N ALA A 415 24.83 10.25 -1.12
CA ALA A 415 23.53 10.60 -0.52
C ALA A 415 22.58 9.39 -0.63
N THR A 416 21.65 9.24 0.31
CA THR A 416 20.54 8.29 0.15
C THR A 416 19.67 8.72 -1.04
N ILE A 417 19.22 7.74 -1.85
CA ILE A 417 18.34 8.03 -2.98
C ILE A 417 17.02 8.63 -2.50
N SER A 418 16.61 9.76 -3.06
CA SER A 418 15.35 10.40 -2.69
C SER A 418 14.13 9.57 -3.14
N PRO A 419 12.99 9.66 -2.41
CA PRO A 419 11.76 8.98 -2.81
C PRO A 419 11.30 9.31 -4.23
N GLU A 420 11.40 10.56 -4.66
CA GLU A 420 11.04 10.99 -6.02
C GLU A 420 11.92 10.30 -7.07
N LYS A 421 13.23 10.19 -6.81
CA LYS A 421 14.17 9.52 -7.71
C LYS A 421 13.93 8.02 -7.75
N MET A 422 13.64 7.41 -6.59
CA MET A 422 13.31 5.99 -6.51
C MET A 422 12.00 5.68 -7.25
N LYS A 423 10.94 6.48 -7.05
CA LYS A 423 9.69 6.39 -7.81
C LYS A 423 9.96 6.49 -9.32
N ALA A 424 10.70 7.49 -9.76
CA ALA A 424 11.04 7.66 -11.16
C ALA A 424 11.82 6.46 -11.74
N ASN A 425 12.76 5.89 -10.98
CA ASN A 425 13.51 4.71 -11.40
C ASN A 425 12.62 3.46 -11.46
N LEU A 426 11.77 3.23 -10.45
CA LEU A 426 10.80 2.14 -10.43
C LEU A 426 9.91 2.15 -11.69
N LEU A 427 9.36 3.31 -12.05
CA LEU A 427 8.52 3.46 -13.25
C LEU A 427 9.33 3.29 -14.54
N LYS A 428 10.59 3.78 -14.56
CA LYS A 428 11.49 3.65 -15.71
C LYS A 428 11.80 2.20 -16.06
N ILE A 429 11.94 1.32 -15.04
CA ILE A 429 12.34 -0.08 -15.23
C ILE A 429 11.16 -1.04 -15.39
N ALA A 430 9.94 -0.55 -15.24
CA ALA A 430 8.74 -1.37 -15.32
C ALA A 430 8.60 -2.10 -16.68
N THR A 431 7.86 -3.19 -16.68
CA THR A 431 7.45 -3.89 -17.91
C THR A 431 6.29 -3.14 -18.53
N VAL A 432 6.46 -2.67 -19.77
CA VAL A 432 5.52 -1.80 -20.48
C VAL A 432 4.59 -2.61 -21.37
N GLY A 433 3.28 -2.35 -21.29
CA GLY A 433 2.28 -2.94 -22.18
C GLY A 433 2.02 -4.43 -21.94
N ALA A 434 2.38 -4.95 -20.76
CA ALA A 434 2.11 -6.34 -20.39
C ALA A 434 0.62 -6.60 -20.11
N LEU A 435 -0.07 -5.61 -19.56
CA LEU A 435 -1.42 -5.80 -19.04
C LEU A 435 -2.50 -5.62 -20.12
N SER A 436 -3.50 -6.48 -20.10
CA SER A 436 -4.77 -6.33 -20.83
C SER A 436 -5.82 -5.57 -19.98
N ASP A 437 -6.97 -5.24 -20.58
CA ASP A 437 -8.12 -4.56 -19.94
C ASP A 437 -7.78 -3.22 -19.27
N MET A 438 -6.83 -2.50 -19.86
CA MET A 438 -6.38 -1.20 -19.38
C MET A 438 -7.29 -0.07 -19.87
N PRO A 439 -7.97 0.66 -18.97
CA PRO A 439 -8.74 1.85 -19.35
C PRO A 439 -7.84 2.94 -19.93
N ARG A 440 -8.45 3.85 -20.72
CA ARG A 440 -7.74 5.00 -21.27
C ARG A 440 -7.12 5.85 -20.16
N ASP A 441 -6.02 6.51 -20.48
CA ASP A 441 -5.27 7.41 -19.57
C ASP A 441 -4.70 6.71 -18.32
N THR A 442 -4.61 5.37 -18.35
CA THR A 442 -3.98 4.56 -17.29
C THR A 442 -2.62 4.08 -17.76
N PRO A 443 -1.53 4.33 -17.00
CA PRO A 443 -0.21 3.79 -17.32
C PRO A 443 -0.24 2.26 -17.33
N ASN A 444 0.17 1.63 -18.44
CA ASN A 444 0.33 0.18 -18.53
C ASN A 444 1.77 -0.20 -18.18
N LEU A 445 2.06 -0.17 -16.89
CA LEU A 445 3.36 -0.45 -16.29
C LEU A 445 3.20 -1.55 -15.24
N LEU A 446 3.88 -2.68 -15.42
CA LEU A 446 3.89 -3.78 -14.46
C LEU A 446 5.24 -3.83 -13.72
N ALA A 447 5.20 -4.03 -12.43
CA ALA A 447 6.36 -4.05 -11.54
C ALA A 447 7.38 -5.14 -11.91
N TRP A 448 8.68 -4.86 -11.72
CA TRP A 448 9.77 -5.79 -11.93
C TRP A 448 10.91 -5.55 -10.93
N ASN A 449 11.46 -6.61 -10.31
CA ASN A 449 12.48 -6.52 -9.26
C ASN A 449 13.94 -6.48 -9.77
N GLY A 450 14.15 -6.49 -11.09
CA GLY A 450 15.48 -6.61 -11.67
C GLY A 450 15.88 -8.03 -12.00
N GLY A 451 14.97 -9.02 -11.92
CA GLY A 451 15.26 -10.43 -12.19
C GLY A 451 16.27 -11.01 -11.19
N GLY A 452 16.26 -10.54 -9.95
CA GLY A 452 17.16 -10.97 -8.89
C GLY A 452 18.56 -10.35 -8.91
N CYS A 453 18.85 -9.41 -9.82
CA CYS A 453 20.14 -8.71 -9.82
C CYS A 453 20.38 -7.96 -8.51
N SER A 454 21.61 -8.04 -7.99
CA SER A 454 22.08 -7.33 -6.80
C SER A 454 22.69 -5.96 -7.10
N ASN A 455 22.88 -5.61 -8.38
CA ASN A 455 23.44 -4.33 -8.79
C ASN A 455 22.32 -3.36 -9.21
N TYR A 456 21.98 -2.41 -8.34
CA TYR A 456 20.93 -1.43 -8.60
C TYR A 456 21.14 -0.59 -9.87
N SER A 457 22.37 -0.15 -10.13
CA SER A 457 22.67 0.63 -11.34
C SER A 457 22.39 -0.17 -12.60
N ALA A 458 22.81 -1.44 -12.63
CA ALA A 458 22.54 -2.33 -13.74
C ALA A 458 21.03 -2.57 -13.96
N ILE A 459 20.25 -2.68 -12.87
CA ILE A 459 18.78 -2.77 -12.94
C ILE A 459 18.18 -1.51 -13.57
N VAL A 460 18.62 -0.32 -13.15
CA VAL A 460 18.12 0.96 -13.67
C VAL A 460 18.54 1.20 -15.11
N ASP A 461 19.75 0.76 -15.48
CA ASP A 461 20.31 0.91 -16.82
C ASP A 461 19.68 -0.07 -17.82
N ALA A 462 19.16 -1.21 -17.35
CA ALA A 462 18.38 -2.14 -18.18
C ALA A 462 17.12 -1.45 -18.75
N GLY A 463 16.58 -0.45 -18.05
CA GLY A 463 15.44 0.35 -18.52
C GLY A 463 14.13 -0.44 -18.60
N SER A 464 13.15 0.13 -19.32
CA SER A 464 11.87 -0.52 -19.56
C SER A 464 11.99 -1.68 -20.53
N TYR A 465 11.14 -2.69 -20.32
CA TYR A 465 10.96 -3.81 -21.25
C TYR A 465 9.55 -3.77 -21.82
N LYS A 466 9.42 -3.92 -23.12
CA LYS A 466 8.12 -4.03 -23.77
C LYS A 466 7.76 -5.50 -23.89
N ALA A 467 6.71 -5.90 -23.18
CA ALA A 467 6.24 -7.27 -23.24
C ALA A 467 5.85 -7.69 -24.66
N THR A 468 6.25 -8.89 -25.04
CA THR A 468 5.82 -9.50 -26.30
C THR A 468 4.55 -10.31 -26.02
N PRO A 469 3.41 -10.05 -26.71
CA PRO A 469 2.20 -10.84 -26.53
C PRO A 469 2.48 -12.31 -26.85
N LYS A 470 2.32 -13.20 -25.88
CA LYS A 470 2.36 -14.66 -26.11
C LYS A 470 1.04 -15.14 -26.69
N ALA A 471 1.10 -16.24 -27.46
CA ALA A 471 -0.10 -16.90 -27.96
C ALA A 471 -0.98 -17.35 -26.78
N GLN A 472 -2.30 -17.27 -26.93
CA GLN A 472 -3.27 -17.60 -25.87
C GLN A 472 -3.16 -19.05 -25.38
N SER A 473 -2.49 -19.91 -26.16
CA SER A 473 -2.21 -21.32 -25.85
C SER A 473 -1.20 -21.54 -24.72
N ASP A 474 -0.37 -20.53 -24.41
CA ASP A 474 0.76 -20.66 -23.47
C ASP A 474 0.51 -19.87 -22.17
N LYS A 475 -0.65 -19.24 -22.06
CA LYS A 475 -1.06 -18.47 -20.88
C LYS A 475 -1.76 -19.38 -19.86
N ILE A 476 -1.40 -19.21 -18.61
CA ILE A 476 -2.19 -19.70 -17.50
C ILE A 476 -3.43 -18.81 -17.44
N SER A 477 -4.63 -19.36 -17.49
CA SER A 477 -5.88 -18.59 -17.57
C SER A 477 -6.55 -18.39 -16.21
N SER A 478 -6.26 -19.26 -15.25
CA SER A 478 -6.67 -19.09 -13.85
C SER A 478 -5.94 -20.07 -12.94
N VAL A 479 -5.85 -19.76 -11.68
CA VAL A 479 -5.25 -20.63 -10.65
C VAL A 479 -6.12 -21.81 -10.33
N SER A 480 -7.44 -21.67 -10.42
CA SER A 480 -8.30 -22.82 -10.23
C SER A 480 -8.07 -23.91 -11.30
N GLU A 481 -7.60 -23.54 -12.48
CA GLU A 481 -7.13 -24.52 -13.50
C GLU A 481 -5.79 -25.11 -13.11
N LEU A 482 -4.86 -24.30 -12.57
CA LEU A 482 -3.57 -24.74 -12.10
C LEU A 482 -3.71 -25.66 -10.86
N GLU A 483 -4.49 -25.27 -9.85
CA GLU A 483 -4.76 -26.08 -8.66
C GLU A 483 -5.40 -27.43 -9.04
N LYS A 484 -6.39 -27.43 -9.92
CA LYS A 484 -7.01 -28.67 -10.41
C LYS A 484 -6.03 -29.55 -11.18
N ALA A 485 -5.11 -28.97 -11.92
CA ALA A 485 -4.10 -29.71 -12.63
C ALA A 485 -3.08 -30.33 -11.66
N ILE A 486 -2.65 -29.57 -10.64
CA ILE A 486 -1.76 -30.04 -9.56
C ILE A 486 -2.44 -31.12 -8.72
N GLU A 487 -3.70 -30.94 -8.30
CA GLU A 487 -4.47 -31.95 -7.57
C GLU A 487 -4.65 -33.24 -8.39
N HIS A 488 -4.94 -33.13 -9.68
CA HIS A 488 -5.09 -34.27 -10.56
C HIS A 488 -3.79 -35.09 -10.66
N ASP A 489 -2.65 -34.42 -10.86
CA ASP A 489 -1.37 -35.12 -10.97
C ASP A 489 -0.90 -35.67 -9.63
N TYR A 490 -1.14 -34.97 -8.51
CA TYR A 490 -0.90 -35.52 -7.17
C TYR A 490 -1.73 -36.80 -6.91
N GLU A 491 -2.99 -36.86 -7.35
CA GLU A 491 -3.82 -38.07 -7.26
C GLU A 491 -3.29 -39.20 -8.14
N VAL A 492 -2.79 -38.89 -9.33
CA VAL A 492 -2.18 -39.87 -10.26
C VAL A 492 -0.88 -40.43 -9.68
N ILE A 493 0.02 -39.55 -9.17
CA ILE A 493 1.32 -39.93 -8.59
C ILE A 493 1.12 -40.70 -7.27
N SER A 494 0.11 -40.34 -6.44
CA SER A 494 -0.20 -41.05 -5.19
C SER A 494 -0.89 -42.40 -5.38
N GLY A 495 -1.11 -42.85 -6.62
CA GLY A 495 -1.72 -44.14 -6.94
C GLY A 495 -3.23 -44.21 -6.71
N LYS A 496 -3.91 -43.08 -6.51
CA LYS A 496 -5.35 -42.98 -6.44
C LYS A 496 -5.94 -42.92 -7.85
N VAL A 497 -6.20 -44.06 -8.44
CA VAL A 497 -6.83 -44.17 -9.76
C VAL A 497 -8.29 -43.72 -9.66
N VAL A 498 -8.61 -42.51 -10.09
CA VAL A 498 -9.99 -42.10 -10.35
C VAL A 498 -10.39 -42.66 -11.73
N LYS A 499 -11.17 -43.74 -11.72
CA LYS A 499 -11.82 -44.22 -12.94
C LYS A 499 -12.90 -43.21 -13.35
N GLY A 500 -12.64 -42.48 -14.41
CA GLY A 500 -13.70 -41.76 -15.08
C GLY A 500 -13.40 -40.36 -15.62
N VAL A 501 -12.41 -40.18 -16.47
CA VAL A 501 -12.44 -39.06 -17.43
C VAL A 501 -11.90 -39.57 -18.77
N SER A 502 -12.80 -39.96 -19.65
CA SER A 502 -12.50 -40.22 -21.05
C SER A 502 -12.66 -38.92 -21.83
N SER A 503 -11.58 -38.37 -22.29
CA SER A 503 -11.36 -37.26 -23.22
C SER A 503 -10.67 -36.04 -22.61
N LEU A 504 -9.41 -36.18 -22.33
CA LEU A 504 -8.49 -35.04 -22.22
C LEU A 504 -8.03 -34.67 -23.64
N SER A 505 -8.05 -33.39 -24.01
CA SER A 505 -7.48 -32.92 -25.26
C SER A 505 -5.95 -33.03 -25.20
N ASP A 506 -5.29 -33.15 -26.37
CA ASP A 506 -3.78 -33.20 -26.50
C ASP A 506 -3.07 -32.10 -25.70
N LYS A 507 -3.78 -31.06 -25.35
CA LYS A 507 -3.33 -29.92 -24.55
C LYS A 507 -3.25 -30.23 -23.05
N ALA A 508 -4.21 -31.00 -22.54
CA ALA A 508 -4.24 -31.45 -21.16
C ALA A 508 -3.19 -32.53 -20.91
N GLU A 509 -2.90 -33.35 -21.92
CA GLU A 509 -1.87 -34.40 -21.84
C GLU A 509 -0.44 -33.81 -21.75
N LYS A 510 -0.13 -32.78 -22.57
CA LYS A 510 1.14 -32.04 -22.50
C LYS A 510 1.26 -31.19 -21.23
N LEU A 511 0.16 -30.75 -20.67
CA LEU A 511 0.10 -30.03 -19.40
C LEU A 511 0.38 -31.00 -18.25
N SER A 512 -0.26 -32.17 -18.27
CA SER A 512 -0.05 -33.25 -17.31
C SER A 512 1.41 -33.71 -17.24
N GLU A 513 2.08 -33.90 -18.40
CA GLU A 513 3.51 -34.27 -18.41
C GLU A 513 4.39 -33.20 -17.73
N LYS A 514 4.16 -31.91 -18.01
CA LYS A 514 4.93 -30.81 -17.40
C LYS A 514 4.68 -30.65 -15.90
N ILE A 515 3.45 -30.89 -15.45
CA ILE A 515 3.08 -30.84 -14.04
C ILE A 515 3.64 -32.06 -13.33
N HIS A 516 3.66 -33.23 -13.96
CA HIS A 516 4.26 -34.45 -13.42
C HIS A 516 5.72 -34.24 -13.04
N ASP A 517 6.53 -33.71 -13.99
CA ASP A 517 7.96 -33.43 -13.76
C ASP A 517 8.16 -32.44 -12.60
N MET A 518 7.29 -31.44 -12.48
CA MET A 518 7.36 -30.42 -11.44
C MET A 518 6.97 -30.95 -10.06
N VAL A 519 5.90 -31.75 -9.96
CA VAL A 519 5.44 -32.36 -8.69
C VAL A 519 6.42 -33.41 -8.21
N GLU A 520 7.07 -34.15 -9.11
CA GLU A 520 8.12 -35.12 -8.76
C GLU A 520 9.36 -34.41 -8.16
N GLU A 521 9.74 -33.25 -8.68
CA GLU A 521 10.83 -32.42 -8.17
C GLU A 521 10.48 -31.84 -6.78
N GLU A 522 9.26 -31.29 -6.59
CA GLU A 522 8.80 -30.73 -5.31
C GLU A 522 8.60 -31.81 -4.23
N LEU A 523 8.08 -32.97 -4.61
CA LEU A 523 7.93 -34.08 -3.67
C LEU A 523 9.28 -34.60 -3.18
N LYS A 524 10.29 -34.61 -4.04
CA LYS A 524 11.64 -35.00 -3.70
C LYS A 524 12.30 -34.01 -2.75
N GLU A 525 12.16 -32.70 -2.99
CA GLU A 525 12.64 -31.66 -2.08
C GLU A 525 11.93 -31.71 -0.72
N PHE A 526 10.61 -31.90 -0.70
CA PHE A 526 9.82 -32.06 0.54
C PHE A 526 10.26 -33.29 1.35
N LEU A 527 10.56 -34.39 0.71
CA LEU A 527 11.05 -35.59 1.37
C LEU A 527 12.48 -35.43 1.90
N GLU A 528 13.33 -34.64 1.23
CA GLU A 528 14.67 -34.28 1.69
C GLU A 528 14.61 -33.31 2.90
N GLU A 529 13.66 -32.35 2.93
CA GLU A 529 13.44 -31.45 4.09
C GLU A 529 12.93 -32.18 5.35
N ILE A 530 12.13 -33.24 5.17
CA ILE A 530 11.63 -34.04 6.32
C ILE A 530 12.71 -35.03 6.85
N ALA A 531 13.70 -35.36 6.02
CA ALA A 531 14.77 -36.29 6.38
C ALA A 531 15.93 -35.62 7.16
N HIS A 532 15.93 -34.32 7.29
CA HIS A 532 16.82 -33.49 8.10
C HIS A 532 16.08 -32.83 9.27
#